data_40e1520cec3a66e1c4fb412a702550f9
#
_entry.id   40e1520cec3a66e1c4fb412a702550f9
#
_cell.length_a   1.000
_cell.length_b   1.000
_cell.length_c   1.000
_cell.angle_alpha   90.00
_cell.angle_beta   90.00
_cell.angle_gamma   90.00
#
_symmetry.space_group_name_H-M   'P 1'
#
loop_
_entity.id
_entity.type
_entity.pdbx_description
1 polymer ?
#
loop_
_entity_poly.entity_id
_entity_poly.type
_entity_poly.pdbx_seq_one_letter_code
_entity_poly.pdbx_strand_id
1 'polypeptide(L)' 'MDMGYAVYEGSFKNGKPEGNGTMDYGKGDKYQGEWKSGIEHGRGLLFEKNVATQIEYDNGVKIG' A
#
# COMPACT_ATOMS: atom_id res chain seq x y z
N MET A 1 6.06 2.48 -23.48
CA MET A 1 5.97 1.25 -22.73
C MET A 1 5.91 1.51 -21.26
N ASP A 2 4.89 1.04 -20.67
CA ASP A 2 4.71 1.24 -19.24
C ASP A 2 5.32 0.07 -18.48
N MET A 3 6.25 0.40 -17.59
CA MET A 3 6.96 -0.64 -16.84
C MET A 3 6.26 -1.04 -15.58
N GLY A 4 5.15 -0.38 -15.26
CA GLY A 4 4.45 -0.74 -14.04
C GLY A 4 5.23 -0.41 -12.80
N TYR A 5 5.68 0.80 -12.69
CA TYR A 5 6.39 1.24 -11.49
C TYR A 5 5.39 1.61 -10.41
N ALA A 6 5.86 1.60 -9.16
CA ALA A 6 5.06 2.01 -8.03
C ALA A 6 5.74 3.17 -7.32
N VAL A 7 4.93 4.07 -6.78
CA VAL A 7 5.42 5.23 -6.05
C VAL A 7 4.85 5.18 -4.64
N TYR A 8 5.72 5.23 -3.66
CA TYR A 8 5.30 5.25 -2.26
C TYR A 8 5.42 6.66 -1.70
N GLU A 9 4.39 7.07 -0.99
CA GLU A 9 4.38 8.37 -0.33
C GLU A 9 3.88 8.18 1.09
N GLY A 10 4.71 8.51 2.06
CA GLY A 10 4.34 8.35 3.46
C GLY A 10 5.56 8.27 4.35
N SER A 11 5.40 7.64 5.49
CA SER A 11 6.45 7.53 6.48
C SER A 11 7.45 6.44 6.12
N PHE A 12 8.72 6.70 6.44
CA PHE A 12 9.80 5.75 6.23
C PHE A 12 10.56 5.53 7.52
N LYS A 13 11.12 4.35 7.63
CA LYS A 13 12.04 4.05 8.72
C LYS A 13 13.12 3.14 8.17
N ASN A 14 14.38 3.56 8.34
CA ASN A 14 15.52 2.79 7.83
C ASN A 14 15.39 2.49 6.34
N GLY A 15 14.89 3.49 5.58
CA GLY A 15 14.77 3.35 4.15
C GLY A 15 13.60 2.50 3.66
N LYS A 16 12.72 2.09 4.56
CA LYS A 16 11.56 1.27 4.20
C LYS A 16 10.27 1.93 4.64
N PRO A 17 9.18 1.72 3.90
CA PRO A 17 7.87 2.20 4.35
C PRO A 17 7.54 1.66 5.74
N GLU A 18 7.09 2.56 6.60
CA GLU A 18 6.77 2.22 7.97
C GLU A 18 5.69 3.18 8.46
N GLY A 19 4.64 2.66 9.10
CA GLY A 19 3.55 3.49 9.56
C GLY A 19 2.54 3.71 8.45
N ASN A 20 1.97 4.91 8.36
CA ASN A 20 0.95 5.19 7.37
C ASN A 20 1.54 5.68 6.07
N GLY A 21 1.06 5.17 4.96
CA GLY A 21 1.52 5.61 3.66
C GLY A 21 0.66 5.08 2.54
N THR A 22 0.92 5.60 1.35
CA THR A 22 0.18 5.25 0.15
C THR A 22 1.14 4.75 -0.91
N MET A 23 0.87 3.57 -1.44
CA MET A 23 1.62 3.03 -2.57
C MET A 23 0.73 3.09 -3.79
N ASP A 24 1.17 3.83 -4.80
CA ASP A 24 0.42 4.02 -6.03
C ASP A 24 1.01 3.12 -7.11
N TYR A 25 0.22 2.15 -7.56
CA TYR A 25 0.69 1.19 -8.58
C TYR A 25 0.35 1.64 -10.00
N GLY A 26 -0.32 2.78 -10.12
CA GLY A 26 -0.75 3.25 -11.43
C GLY A 26 -2.06 2.65 -11.85
N LYS A 27 -2.64 3.18 -12.93
CA LYS A 27 -3.87 2.65 -13.51
C LYS A 27 -5.05 2.66 -12.56
N GLY A 28 -5.07 3.59 -11.61
CA GLY A 28 -6.16 3.67 -10.65
C GLY A 28 -6.07 2.69 -9.50
N ASP A 29 -4.96 2.00 -9.39
CA ASP A 29 -4.73 1.04 -8.31
C ASP A 29 -3.76 1.62 -7.29
N LYS A 30 -4.11 1.54 -6.01
CA LYS A 30 -3.20 1.96 -4.95
C LYS A 30 -3.65 1.38 -3.61
N TYR A 31 -2.71 1.31 -2.69
CA TYR A 31 -3.01 0.90 -1.33
C TYR A 31 -2.66 2.04 -0.38
N GLN A 32 -3.60 2.41 0.46
CA GLN A 32 -3.40 3.46 1.44
C GLN A 32 -3.67 2.88 2.83
N GLY A 33 -2.64 2.77 3.64
CA GLY A 33 -2.84 2.19 4.96
C GLY A 33 -1.54 2.04 5.71
N GLU A 34 -1.49 1.03 6.56
CA GLU A 34 -0.36 0.83 7.43
C GLU A 34 0.68 -0.06 6.79
N TRP A 35 1.93 0.22 7.11
CA TRP A 35 3.09 -0.47 6.57
C TRP A 35 4.02 -0.87 7.70
N LYS A 36 4.71 -1.97 7.52
CA LYS A 36 5.71 -2.42 8.48
C LYS A 36 6.87 -3.01 7.71
N SER A 37 8.05 -2.42 7.90
CA SER A 37 9.29 -2.90 7.28
C SER A 37 9.14 -3.13 5.77
N GLY A 38 8.46 -2.20 5.11
CA GLY A 38 8.31 -2.24 3.67
C GLY A 38 7.16 -3.06 3.15
N ILE A 39 6.37 -3.67 4.01
CA ILE A 39 5.23 -4.48 3.56
C ILE A 39 3.94 -4.01 4.22
N GLU A 40 2.83 -4.29 3.57
CA GLU A 40 1.53 -3.93 4.11
C GLU A 40 1.28 -4.70 5.39
N HIS A 41 0.74 -3.99 6.38
CA HIS A 41 0.45 -4.59 7.66
C HIS A 41 -0.61 -3.78 8.36
N GLY A 42 -1.65 -4.44 8.88
CA GLY A 42 -2.73 -3.73 9.53
C GLY A 42 -3.81 -3.35 8.55
N ARG A 43 -4.55 -2.30 8.86
CA ARG A 43 -5.71 -1.91 8.10
C ARG A 43 -5.39 -0.88 7.05
N GLY A 44 -6.11 -0.95 5.94
CA GLY A 44 -5.94 0.03 4.90
C GLY A 44 -7.09 0.01 3.92
N LEU A 45 -6.94 0.84 2.89
CA LEU A 45 -7.89 0.91 1.80
C LEU A 45 -7.16 0.51 0.52
N LEU A 46 -7.73 -0.45 -0.16
CA LEU A 46 -7.21 -0.84 -1.46
C LEU A 46 -8.10 -0.21 -2.53
N PHE A 47 -7.47 0.55 -3.41
CA PHE A 47 -8.17 1.17 -4.52
C PHE A 47 -7.89 0.37 -5.76
N GLU A 48 -8.96 -0.06 -6.42
CA GLU A 48 -8.85 -0.76 -7.69
C GLU A 48 -9.81 -0.09 -8.65
N LYS A 49 -9.27 0.44 -9.74
CA LYS A 49 -10.08 1.17 -10.72
C LYS A 49 -10.91 2.25 -10.03
N ASN A 50 -10.30 2.94 -9.08
CA ASN A 50 -10.92 4.03 -8.32
C ASN A 50 -12.04 3.59 -7.39
N VAL A 51 -12.09 2.31 -7.06
CA VAL A 51 -13.03 1.79 -6.07
C VAL A 51 -12.27 1.43 -4.82
N ALA A 52 -12.67 2.01 -3.69
CA ALA A 52 -11.98 1.80 -2.42
C ALA A 52 -12.63 0.65 -1.66
N THR A 53 -11.80 -0.27 -1.17
CA THR A 53 -12.25 -1.40 -0.38
C THR A 53 -11.42 -1.47 0.90
N GLN A 54 -12.07 -1.62 2.03
CA GLN A 54 -11.34 -1.81 3.28
C GLN A 54 -10.76 -3.22 3.32
N ILE A 55 -9.48 -3.29 3.65
CA ILE A 55 -8.81 -4.58 3.76
C ILE A 55 -7.89 -4.59 4.96
N GLU A 56 -7.43 -5.77 5.31
CA GLU A 56 -6.49 -5.94 6.40
C GLU A 56 -5.40 -6.90 5.98
N TYR A 57 -4.17 -6.54 6.32
CA TYR A 57 -3.01 -7.38 6.01
C TYR A 57 -2.31 -7.82 7.28
N ASP A 58 -1.68 -8.99 7.20
CA ASP A 58 -0.82 -9.49 8.25
C ASP A 58 0.50 -9.86 7.60
N ASN A 59 1.52 -9.00 7.79
CA ASN A 59 2.85 -9.19 7.20
C ASN A 59 2.79 -9.44 5.70
N GLY A 60 1.99 -8.63 5.01
CA GLY A 60 1.89 -8.72 3.57
C GLY A 60 0.87 -9.71 3.06
N VAL A 61 0.22 -10.43 3.95
CA VAL A 61 -0.81 -11.40 3.57
C VAL A 61 -2.19 -10.81 3.84
N LYS A 62 -3.03 -10.80 2.83
CA LYS A 62 -4.36 -10.25 2.97
C LYS A 62 -5.23 -11.20 3.79
N ILE A 63 -5.80 -10.69 4.88
CA ILE A 63 -6.62 -11.52 5.78
C ILE A 63 -8.05 -11.03 5.92
N GLY A 64 -8.34 -9.86 5.41
CA GLY A 64 -9.71 -9.38 5.55
C GLY A 64 -10.18 -8.45 4.47
#